data_8527d4e95fb0fc04a0f84e0cdaf60b48
#
_entry.id   8527d4e95fb0fc04a0f84e0cdaf60b48
#
_cell.length_a   1.000
_cell.length_b   1.000
_cell.length_c   1.000
_cell.angle_alpha   90.00
_cell.angle_beta   90.00
_cell.angle_gamma   90.00
#
_symmetry.space_group_name_H-M   'P 1'
#
loop_
_entity.id
_entity.type
_entity.pdbx_description
1 polymer ?
#
loop_
_entity_poly.entity_id
_entity_poly.type
_entity_poly.pdbx_seq_one_letter_code
_entity_poly.pdbx_strand_id
1 'polypeptide(L)'
;MGRRSRKQRPVRDAGAPGAGSEGAPGGAARGYARSRERDAAARAQLEPLGPGERPRAVTVAAVVAALLALANVGFLLAGWEVAGEDPKPGGVLVFAGILLAAATGMWFVRYWAVLGFQVLLGITVVYAGLSLLFPSNWYAFVLGVAVLLSAGTLFWFLIRAMARIQMPKR
;
A
#
# COMPACT_ATOMS: atom_id res chain seq x y z
N MET A 1 -26.42 -64.10 -46.29
CA MET A 1 -24.95 -64.19 -46.26
C MET A 1 -24.37 -62.83 -45.91
N GLY A 2 -24.09 -62.62 -44.65
CA GLY A 2 -23.60 -61.34 -44.13
C GLY A 2 -22.29 -61.57 -43.41
N ARG A 3 -21.18 -61.14 -44.01
CA ARG A 3 -19.85 -61.15 -43.41
C ARG A 3 -19.70 -59.99 -42.39
N ARG A 4 -19.66 -60.35 -41.12
CA ARG A 4 -19.29 -59.41 -40.05
C ARG A 4 -17.78 -59.20 -40.07
N SER A 5 -17.35 -58.01 -40.50
CA SER A 5 -15.97 -57.52 -40.37
C SER A 5 -15.62 -57.27 -38.90
N ARG A 6 -14.71 -58.09 -38.39
CA ARG A 6 -14.18 -58.01 -37.02
C ARG A 6 -13.11 -56.92 -36.97
N LYS A 7 -13.45 -55.79 -36.43
CA LYS A 7 -12.52 -54.65 -36.19
C LYS A 7 -11.46 -55.10 -35.16
N GLN A 8 -10.25 -55.36 -35.64
CA GLN A 8 -9.11 -55.65 -34.78
C GLN A 8 -8.76 -54.39 -33.95
N ARG A 9 -8.77 -54.57 -32.62
CA ARG A 9 -8.18 -53.56 -31.68
C ARG A 9 -6.66 -53.70 -31.79
N PRO A 10 -5.93 -52.57 -31.93
CA PRO A 10 -4.48 -52.63 -31.83
C PRO A 10 -4.08 -52.91 -30.37
N VAL A 11 -3.19 -53.89 -30.23
CA VAL A 11 -2.53 -54.26 -28.99
C VAL A 11 -1.75 -53.09 -28.49
N ARG A 12 -2.05 -52.67 -27.27
CA ARG A 12 -1.26 -51.69 -26.53
C ARG A 12 0.03 -52.36 -26.10
N ASP A 13 1.13 -52.05 -26.74
CA ASP A 13 2.45 -52.42 -26.27
C ASP A 13 2.69 -51.78 -24.91
N ALA A 14 2.76 -52.63 -23.90
CA ALA A 14 3.23 -52.30 -22.58
C ALA A 14 4.77 -52.36 -22.64
N GLY A 15 5.41 -51.23 -22.38
CA GLY A 15 6.82 -51.24 -22.01
C GLY A 15 7.73 -50.24 -22.70
N ALA A 16 7.68 -49.00 -22.26
CA ALA A 16 8.88 -48.16 -22.20
C ALA A 16 8.79 -47.28 -20.94
N PRO A 17 9.65 -47.50 -19.94
CA PRO A 17 9.78 -46.56 -18.82
C PRO A 17 10.68 -45.41 -19.25
N GLY A 18 10.21 -44.16 -19.09
CA GLY A 18 11.09 -43.04 -18.98
C GLY A 18 11.28 -42.17 -20.22
N ALA A 19 10.23 -41.47 -20.64
CA ALA A 19 10.44 -40.10 -21.15
C ALA A 19 9.69 -39.18 -20.19
N GLY A 20 10.43 -38.48 -19.35
CA GLY A 20 9.88 -37.50 -18.45
C GLY A 20 9.03 -36.51 -19.24
N SER A 21 7.72 -36.54 -19.00
CA SER A 21 6.88 -35.42 -19.38
C SER A 21 7.38 -34.24 -18.61
N GLU A 22 8.28 -33.45 -19.20
CA GLU A 22 8.50 -32.06 -18.78
C GLU A 22 7.14 -31.40 -18.90
N GLY A 23 6.41 -31.43 -17.78
CA GLY A 23 5.07 -30.92 -17.67
C GLY A 23 5.10 -29.43 -18.06
N ALA A 24 4.34 -29.12 -19.11
CA ALA A 24 4.07 -27.73 -19.45
C ALA A 24 3.75 -26.98 -18.15
N PRO A 25 4.40 -25.85 -17.88
CA PRO A 25 4.29 -25.17 -16.61
C PRO A 25 2.81 -24.97 -16.28
N GLY A 26 2.39 -25.51 -15.12
CA GLY A 26 0.99 -25.52 -14.70
C GLY A 26 0.40 -24.11 -14.76
N GLY A 27 -0.91 -23.97 -14.88
CA GLY A 27 -1.59 -22.68 -15.05
C GLY A 27 -1.13 -21.61 -14.06
N ALA A 28 -0.79 -22.01 -12.82
CA ALA A 28 -0.20 -21.15 -11.80
C ALA A 28 1.18 -20.59 -12.23
N ALA A 29 2.08 -21.43 -12.73
CA ALA A 29 3.41 -20.99 -13.17
C ALA A 29 3.33 -20.00 -14.35
N ARG A 30 2.39 -20.20 -15.27
CA ARG A 30 2.12 -19.25 -16.37
C ARG A 30 1.52 -17.95 -15.84
N GLY A 31 0.66 -17.99 -14.82
CA GLY A 31 0.12 -16.81 -14.14
C GLY A 31 1.22 -15.98 -13.50
N TYR A 32 2.14 -16.63 -12.77
CA TYR A 32 3.30 -15.96 -12.16
C TYR A 32 4.27 -15.39 -13.20
N ALA A 33 4.51 -16.09 -14.31
CA ALA A 33 5.37 -15.57 -15.38
C ALA A 33 4.77 -14.29 -15.99
N ARG A 34 3.49 -14.27 -16.33
CA ARG A 34 2.80 -13.08 -16.84
C ARG A 34 2.76 -11.93 -15.85
N SER A 35 2.60 -12.23 -14.55
CA SER A 35 2.68 -11.21 -13.50
C SER A 35 4.07 -10.58 -13.46
N ARG A 36 5.13 -11.37 -13.46
CA ARG A 36 6.52 -10.89 -13.48
C ARG A 36 6.83 -10.04 -14.71
N GLU A 37 6.35 -10.44 -15.89
CA GLU A 37 6.51 -9.65 -17.12
C GLU A 37 5.83 -8.29 -17.03
N ARG A 38 4.59 -8.25 -16.51
CA ARG A 38 3.85 -6.99 -16.29
C ARG A 38 4.55 -6.10 -15.25
N ASP A 39 5.03 -6.69 -14.16
CA ASP A 39 5.77 -5.98 -13.13
C ASP A 39 7.11 -5.46 -13.67
N ALA A 40 7.81 -6.23 -14.51
CA ALA A 40 9.03 -5.80 -15.17
C ALA A 40 8.77 -4.66 -16.16
N ALA A 41 7.71 -4.75 -16.96
CA ALA A 41 7.31 -3.70 -17.88
C ALA A 41 6.90 -2.42 -17.13
N ALA A 42 6.14 -2.54 -16.05
CA ALA A 42 5.77 -1.41 -15.20
C ALA A 42 7.00 -0.75 -14.55
N ARG A 43 7.97 -1.56 -14.09
CA ARG A 43 9.23 -1.04 -13.54
C ARG A 43 10.09 -0.36 -14.61
N ALA A 44 10.11 -0.86 -15.83
CA ALA A 44 10.87 -0.26 -16.93
C ALA A 44 10.35 1.14 -17.33
N GLN A 45 9.06 1.41 -17.08
CA GLN A 45 8.44 2.71 -17.34
C GLN A 45 8.65 3.74 -16.21
N LEU A 46 9.16 3.30 -15.05
CA LEU A 46 9.45 4.19 -13.93
C LEU A 46 10.88 4.71 -14.07
N GLU A 47 11.04 6.03 -14.21
CA GLU A 47 12.36 6.65 -14.15
C GLU A 47 12.96 6.46 -12.75
N PRO A 48 14.20 5.92 -12.63
CA PRO A 48 14.88 5.82 -11.36
C PRO A 48 15.13 7.23 -10.80
N LEU A 49 14.97 7.37 -9.48
CA LEU A 49 15.25 8.63 -8.79
C LEU A 49 16.73 9.00 -8.93
N GLY A 50 17.00 10.24 -9.32
CA GLY A 50 18.35 10.81 -9.34
C GLY A 50 18.99 10.87 -7.92
N PRO A 51 20.32 11.01 -7.83
CA PRO A 51 21.01 11.15 -6.54
C PRO A 51 20.46 12.36 -5.78
N GLY A 52 19.84 12.13 -4.61
CA GLY A 52 19.25 13.19 -3.79
C GLY A 52 17.84 13.64 -4.19
N GLU A 53 17.25 13.08 -5.24
CA GLU A 53 15.90 13.37 -5.66
C GLU A 53 14.89 12.78 -4.67
N ARG A 54 13.93 13.60 -4.23
CA ARG A 54 12.85 13.19 -3.33
C ARG A 54 11.54 13.11 -4.11
N PRO A 55 10.78 12.01 -3.99
CA PRO A 55 9.43 11.96 -4.53
C PRO A 55 8.57 13.06 -3.91
N ARG A 56 7.91 13.87 -4.73
CA ARG A 56 7.04 14.97 -4.25
C ARG A 56 6.02 14.50 -3.21
N ALA A 57 5.47 13.30 -3.40
CA ALA A 57 4.52 12.71 -2.46
C ALA A 57 5.12 12.51 -1.05
N VAL A 58 6.40 12.08 -0.97
CA VAL A 58 7.08 11.90 0.33
C VAL A 58 7.37 13.24 0.99
N THR A 59 7.74 14.26 0.22
CA THR A 59 7.94 15.62 0.74
C THR A 59 6.62 16.20 1.27
N VAL A 60 5.52 16.08 0.52
CA VAL A 60 4.20 16.51 0.97
C VAL A 60 3.77 15.77 2.24
N ALA A 61 3.97 14.46 2.29
CA ALA A 61 3.66 13.66 3.47
C ALA A 61 4.47 14.07 4.70
N ALA A 62 5.77 14.38 4.53
CA ALA A 62 6.62 14.86 5.62
C ALA A 62 6.12 16.23 6.16
N VAL A 63 5.75 17.14 5.27
CA VAL A 63 5.19 18.45 5.66
C VAL A 63 3.85 18.27 6.38
N VAL A 64 2.95 17.44 5.85
CA VAL A 64 1.66 17.14 6.48
C VAL A 64 1.86 16.54 7.88
N ALA A 65 2.76 15.57 8.03
CA ALA A 65 3.06 14.96 9.32
C ALA A 65 3.61 16.00 10.33
N ALA A 66 4.51 16.87 9.88
CA ALA A 66 5.04 17.96 10.73
C ALA A 66 3.95 18.95 11.14
N LEU A 67 3.08 19.38 10.22
CA LEU A 67 1.98 20.29 10.51
C LEU A 67 0.97 19.66 11.48
N LEU A 68 0.64 18.37 11.31
CA LEU A 68 -0.22 17.65 12.23
C LEU A 68 0.39 17.54 13.64
N ALA A 69 1.70 17.30 13.73
CA ALA A 69 2.40 17.28 15.01
C ALA A 69 2.33 18.64 15.71
N LEU A 70 2.62 19.71 14.97
CA LEU A 70 2.55 21.10 15.49
C LEU A 70 1.12 21.47 15.89
N ALA A 71 0.11 21.10 15.08
CA ALA A 71 -1.28 21.34 15.41
C ALA A 71 -1.71 20.62 16.69
N ASN A 72 -1.31 19.34 16.87
CA ASN A 72 -1.60 18.61 18.10
C ASN A 72 -1.01 19.28 19.35
N VAL A 73 0.24 19.73 19.27
CA VAL A 73 0.88 20.45 20.38
C VAL A 73 0.21 21.82 20.58
N GLY A 74 -0.12 22.52 19.50
CA GLY A 74 -0.81 23.81 19.56
C GLY A 74 -2.18 23.73 20.24
N PHE A 75 -2.99 22.71 19.90
CA PHE A 75 -4.29 22.49 20.54
C PHE A 75 -4.15 22.13 22.03
N LEU A 76 -3.14 21.33 22.38
CA LEU A 76 -2.84 21.04 23.78
C LEU A 76 -2.50 22.32 24.55
N LEU A 77 -1.63 23.18 24.01
CA LEU A 77 -1.23 24.44 24.65
C LEU A 77 -2.37 25.47 24.73
N ALA A 78 -3.30 25.44 23.76
CA ALA A 78 -4.49 26.28 23.74
C ALA A 78 -5.59 25.78 24.70
N GLY A 79 -5.41 24.65 25.38
CA GLY A 79 -6.43 24.04 26.24
C GLY A 79 -7.69 23.61 25.50
N TRP A 80 -7.54 23.18 24.23
CA TRP A 80 -8.69 22.77 23.41
C TRP A 80 -9.17 21.39 23.84
N GLU A 81 -10.39 21.32 24.34
CA GLU A 81 -11.05 20.06 24.70
C GLU A 81 -11.36 19.22 23.44
N VAL A 82 -11.09 17.93 23.52
CA VAL A 82 -11.44 16.97 22.48
C VAL A 82 -12.60 16.11 22.98
N ALA A 83 -13.75 16.21 22.33
CA ALA A 83 -14.98 15.49 22.69
C ALA A 83 -15.49 15.80 24.11
N GLY A 84 -15.22 17.01 24.63
CA GLY A 84 -15.63 17.45 25.97
C GLY A 84 -14.76 16.89 27.10
N GLU A 85 -13.62 16.34 26.77
CA GLU A 85 -12.61 15.90 27.75
C GLU A 85 -11.30 16.67 27.52
N ASP A 86 -10.60 16.95 28.63
CA ASP A 86 -9.26 17.52 28.61
C ASP A 86 -8.28 16.50 27.98
N PRO A 87 -7.53 16.90 26.96
CA PRO A 87 -6.55 16.02 26.35
C PRO A 87 -5.47 15.62 27.33
N LYS A 88 -5.21 14.33 27.51
CA LYS A 88 -4.12 13.84 28.34
C LYS A 88 -2.76 14.24 27.74
N PRO A 89 -1.98 15.14 28.39
CA PRO A 89 -0.76 15.71 27.80
C PRO A 89 0.23 14.65 27.31
N GLY A 90 0.40 13.56 28.11
CA GLY A 90 1.31 12.47 27.75
C GLY A 90 0.94 11.77 26.42
N GLY A 91 -0.34 11.50 26.18
CA GLY A 91 -0.80 10.89 24.95
C GLY A 91 -0.59 11.78 23.72
N VAL A 92 -0.92 13.08 23.86
CA VAL A 92 -0.74 14.07 22.78
C VAL A 92 0.74 14.24 22.42
N LEU A 93 1.61 14.34 23.43
CA LEU A 93 3.06 14.50 23.20
C LEU A 93 3.69 13.26 22.58
N VAL A 94 3.30 12.06 23.01
CA VAL A 94 3.75 10.81 22.38
C VAL A 94 3.31 10.75 20.92
N PHE A 95 2.05 11.05 20.63
CA PHE A 95 1.55 11.04 19.26
C PHE A 95 2.23 12.09 18.38
N ALA A 96 2.40 13.33 18.88
CA ALA A 96 3.15 14.36 18.19
C ALA A 96 4.62 13.97 17.96
N GLY A 97 5.26 13.31 18.91
CA GLY A 97 6.61 12.76 18.78
C GLY A 97 6.71 11.71 17.67
N ILE A 98 5.74 10.80 17.58
CA ILE A 98 5.67 9.79 16.49
C ILE A 98 5.53 10.48 15.13
N LEU A 99 4.66 11.50 15.02
CA LEU A 99 4.48 12.26 13.78
C LEU A 99 5.75 13.02 13.38
N LEU A 100 6.46 13.62 14.34
CA LEU A 100 7.74 14.30 14.08
C LEU A 100 8.84 13.33 13.67
N ALA A 101 8.91 12.17 14.31
CA ALA A 101 9.85 11.12 13.92
C ALA A 101 9.56 10.60 12.50
N ALA A 102 8.29 10.41 12.16
CA ALA A 102 7.87 10.06 10.81
C ALA A 102 8.21 11.16 9.79
N ALA A 103 7.91 12.43 10.11
CA ALA A 103 8.22 13.58 9.26
C ALA A 103 9.73 13.69 8.99
N THR A 104 10.55 13.59 10.04
CA THR A 104 12.01 13.62 9.94
C THR A 104 12.55 12.44 9.14
N GLY A 105 12.06 11.23 9.42
CA GLY A 105 12.44 10.04 8.67
C GLY A 105 12.06 10.12 7.19
N MET A 106 10.89 10.65 6.85
CA MET A 106 10.46 10.90 5.46
C MET A 106 11.29 12.00 4.81
N TRP A 107 11.71 13.02 5.57
CA TRP A 107 12.62 14.05 5.08
C TRP A 107 13.96 13.49 4.62
N PHE A 108 14.47 12.48 5.32
CA PHE A 108 15.67 11.73 4.94
C PHE A 108 15.39 10.52 4.01
N VAL A 109 14.18 10.44 3.45
CA VAL A 109 13.76 9.35 2.55
C VAL A 109 13.97 7.96 3.17
N ARG A 110 13.78 7.83 4.47
CA ARG A 110 13.91 6.55 5.17
C ARG A 110 12.67 5.68 4.90
N TYR A 111 12.90 4.50 4.36
CA TYR A 111 11.84 3.55 4.01
C TYR A 111 10.86 3.26 5.16
N TRP A 112 11.39 3.02 6.38
CA TRP A 112 10.57 2.72 7.56
C TRP A 112 9.61 3.86 7.93
N ALA A 113 10.04 5.11 7.73
CA ALA A 113 9.21 6.27 8.06
C ALA A 113 8.04 6.44 7.09
N VAL A 114 8.29 6.21 5.79
CA VAL A 114 7.24 6.22 4.76
C VAL A 114 6.23 5.11 5.04
N LEU A 115 6.71 3.88 5.34
CA LEU A 115 5.86 2.74 5.68
C LEU A 115 5.05 3.00 6.95
N GLY A 116 5.70 3.48 8.02
CA GLY A 116 5.04 3.80 9.29
C GLY A 116 3.96 4.87 9.12
N PHE A 117 4.25 5.94 8.38
CA PHE A 117 3.26 6.99 8.10
C PHE A 117 2.12 6.47 7.22
N GLN A 118 2.39 5.57 6.29
CA GLN A 118 1.38 4.92 5.47
C GLN A 118 0.43 4.05 6.31
N VAL A 119 0.94 3.34 7.32
CA VAL A 119 0.11 2.60 8.28
C VAL A 119 -0.81 3.56 9.06
N LEU A 120 -0.28 4.69 9.54
CA LEU A 120 -1.08 5.72 10.23
C LEU A 120 -2.18 6.27 9.32
N LEU A 121 -1.87 6.58 8.05
CA LEU A 121 -2.88 7.01 7.07
C LEU A 121 -3.93 5.93 6.82
N GLY A 122 -3.53 4.66 6.70
CA GLY A 122 -4.45 3.55 6.53
C GLY A 122 -5.44 3.43 7.69
N ILE A 123 -4.93 3.52 8.93
CA ILE A 123 -5.77 3.54 10.14
C ILE A 123 -6.71 4.75 10.12
N THR A 124 -6.22 5.93 9.74
CA THR A 124 -7.03 7.15 9.62
C THR A 124 -8.15 7.00 8.60
N VAL A 125 -7.87 6.42 7.43
CA VAL A 125 -8.86 6.15 6.38
C VAL A 125 -9.94 5.19 6.88
N VAL A 126 -9.55 4.10 7.57
CA VAL A 126 -10.50 3.14 8.14
C VAL A 126 -11.36 3.81 9.22
N TYR A 127 -10.73 4.55 10.14
CA TYR A 127 -11.44 5.24 11.22
C TYR A 127 -12.39 6.31 10.67
N ALA A 128 -11.94 7.15 9.73
CA ALA A 128 -12.79 8.14 9.08
C ALA A 128 -13.96 7.50 8.31
N GLY A 129 -13.72 6.38 7.62
CA GLY A 129 -14.76 5.63 6.94
C GLY A 129 -15.82 5.08 7.90
N LEU A 130 -15.40 4.51 9.03
CA LEU A 130 -16.28 4.02 10.07
C LEU A 130 -17.07 5.16 10.75
N SER A 131 -16.45 6.30 11.01
CA SER A 131 -17.12 7.46 11.64
C SER A 131 -18.20 8.07 10.75
N LEU A 132 -18.11 7.89 9.43
CA LEU A 132 -19.14 8.34 8.49
C LEU A 132 -20.43 7.49 8.53
N LEU A 133 -20.39 6.30 9.13
CA LEU A 133 -21.60 5.46 9.28
C LEU A 133 -22.57 6.05 10.34
N PHE A 134 -22.03 6.77 11.33
CA PHE A 134 -22.80 7.36 12.43
C PHE A 134 -22.36 8.80 12.71
N PRO A 135 -22.57 9.74 11.78
CA PRO A 135 -22.14 11.12 11.97
C PRO A 135 -22.99 11.80 13.04
N SER A 136 -22.34 12.44 14.02
CA SER A 136 -23.04 13.14 15.12
C SER A 136 -23.80 14.38 14.63
N ASN A 137 -23.33 15.01 13.55
CA ASN A 137 -23.92 16.19 12.93
C ASN A 137 -23.41 16.38 11.50
N TRP A 138 -24.01 17.31 10.74
CA TRP A 138 -23.60 17.63 9.37
C TRP A 138 -22.13 18.09 9.25
N TYR A 139 -21.65 18.86 10.21
CA TYR A 139 -20.27 19.31 10.22
C TYR A 139 -19.28 18.14 10.38
N ALA A 140 -19.57 17.20 11.28
CA ALA A 140 -18.76 15.99 11.47
C ALA A 140 -18.76 15.12 10.21
N PHE A 141 -19.89 15.05 9.49
CA PHE A 141 -19.95 14.33 8.20
C PHE A 141 -19.04 14.98 7.16
N VAL A 142 -19.14 16.29 6.94
CA VAL A 142 -18.32 17.02 5.96
C VAL A 142 -16.83 16.91 6.30
N LEU A 143 -16.47 17.08 7.58
CA LEU A 143 -15.11 16.92 8.05
C LEU A 143 -14.58 15.49 7.83
N GLY A 144 -15.38 14.49 8.15
CA GLY A 144 -15.04 13.08 7.93
C GLY A 144 -14.78 12.76 6.46
N VAL A 145 -15.62 13.26 5.56
CA VAL A 145 -15.41 13.13 4.10
C VAL A 145 -14.12 13.84 3.67
N ALA A 146 -13.87 15.05 4.14
CA ALA A 146 -12.65 15.79 3.82
C ALA A 146 -11.39 15.05 4.28
N VAL A 147 -11.39 14.51 5.52
CA VAL A 147 -10.29 13.69 6.05
C VAL A 147 -10.12 12.42 5.24
N LEU A 148 -11.20 11.71 4.93
CA LEU A 148 -11.15 10.47 4.15
C LEU A 148 -10.55 10.69 2.76
N LEU A 149 -10.99 11.74 2.05
CA LEU A 149 -10.49 12.06 0.72
C LEU A 149 -9.02 12.51 0.76
N SER A 150 -8.64 13.37 1.69
CA SER A 150 -7.25 13.86 1.79
C SER A 150 -6.28 12.77 2.22
N ALA A 151 -6.61 11.99 3.25
CA ALA A 151 -5.80 10.88 3.72
C ALA A 151 -5.73 9.76 2.67
N GLY A 152 -6.84 9.40 2.03
CA GLY A 152 -6.89 8.39 0.97
C GLY A 152 -6.06 8.79 -0.26
N THR A 153 -6.15 10.04 -0.68
CA THR A 153 -5.35 10.59 -1.79
C THR A 153 -3.86 10.54 -1.46
N LEU A 154 -3.48 10.99 -0.27
CA LEU A 154 -2.09 10.97 0.17
C LEU A 154 -1.56 9.54 0.30
N PHE A 155 -2.36 8.63 0.85
CA PHE A 155 -2.05 7.20 0.93
C PHE A 155 -1.77 6.59 -0.46
N TRP A 156 -2.62 6.88 -1.44
CA TRP A 156 -2.45 6.42 -2.81
C TRP A 156 -1.15 6.93 -3.44
N PHE A 157 -0.85 8.23 -3.28
CA PHE A 157 0.39 8.80 -3.81
C PHE A 157 1.64 8.23 -3.13
N LEU A 158 1.58 7.93 -1.81
CA LEU A 158 2.68 7.29 -1.11
C LEU A 158 2.94 5.86 -1.61
N ILE A 159 1.91 5.06 -1.86
CA ILE A 159 2.07 3.72 -2.46
C ILE A 159 2.84 3.84 -3.78
N ARG A 160 2.43 4.77 -4.63
CA ARG A 160 3.07 4.98 -5.92
C ARG A 160 4.52 5.48 -5.80
N ALA A 161 4.79 6.33 -4.82
CA ALA A 161 6.14 6.82 -4.54
C ALA A 161 7.06 5.70 -4.03
N MET A 162 6.53 4.79 -3.21
CA MET A 162 7.30 3.67 -2.65
C MET A 162 7.85 2.73 -3.71
N ALA A 163 7.10 2.50 -4.78
CA ALA A 163 7.55 1.69 -5.92
C ALA A 163 8.84 2.26 -6.56
N ARG A 164 9.05 3.58 -6.52
CA ARG A 164 10.25 4.23 -7.04
C ARG A 164 11.43 4.17 -6.08
N ILE A 165 11.18 4.18 -4.77
CA ILE A 165 12.24 4.16 -3.73
C ILE A 165 12.91 2.77 -3.67
N GLN A 166 12.17 1.71 -4.00
CA GLN A 166 12.67 0.32 -3.95
C GLN A 166 13.47 -0.10 -5.17
N MET A 167 13.64 0.77 -6.18
CA MET A 167 14.45 0.43 -7.33
C MET A 167 15.94 0.44 -6.98
N PRO A 168 16.71 -0.61 -7.39
CA PRO A 168 18.14 -0.61 -7.23
C PRO A 168 18.74 0.56 -8.03
N LYS A 169 19.58 1.36 -7.38
CA LYS A 169 20.38 2.39 -8.04
C LYS A 169 21.29 1.69 -9.06
N ARG A 170 21.16 2.03 -10.33
CA ARG A 170 22.11 1.61 -11.38
C ARG A 170 23.36 2.41 -11.30
#